data_339ec7f272245340876431d47980ce9f
#
_entry.id   339ec7f272245340876431d47980ce9f
#
_cell.length_a   1.000
_cell.length_b   1.000
_cell.length_c   1.000
_cell.angle_alpha   90.00
_cell.angle_beta   90.00
_cell.angle_gamma   90.00
#
_symmetry.space_group_name_H-M   'P 1'
#
loop_
_entity.id
_entity.type
_entity.pdbx_description
1 polymer ?
#
loop_
_entity_poly.entity_id
_entity_poly.type
_entity_poly.pdbx_seq_one_letter_code
_entity_poly.pdbx_strand_id
1 'polypeptide(L)'
;MKKLILFSLSLALNASADWPQFRGPQGNGVTTDKNLPVTLSPKSLKWSVELPGRGLSGAIVMGDKVIVTCSSGPTQTRLHVICVSAKDGSTIWHRQFWATGRTMCHSKTSVAAPTPCSDGKLVYAVYSSNDVVCLDLDGNLQWLRGLTADYANVSNSLGMSSSPVVSGGTLVVQVENDSESYTLGLAKGSGINRWRLNRPKAANWTSPVVLRKGLVALQSSKGVHAVRAGDGTKAWSYDDGASTIPSSAIFDGVLYVPSRGITALELNKGDAANTPKQLWQSSRLSPATASPIVMGDMVFTVNRAGVLTAGSRTEGNRLWQTRLKGPFSATPVVAGKHLYFFNEAGLVQVVDVSGKEGKIVGTLELKDQILGSPAVSGGALYVRSNAKLFKVAK
;
A
#
# COMPACT_ATOMS: atom_id res chain seq x y z
N MET A 1 40.72 -48.65 2.17
CA MET A 1 40.36 -47.22 1.89
C MET A 1 38.85 -47.05 2.03
N LYS A 2 38.37 -46.51 3.17
CA LYS A 2 36.93 -46.24 3.40
C LYS A 2 36.63 -44.85 2.87
N LYS A 3 35.74 -44.73 1.87
CA LYS A 3 35.24 -43.43 1.36
C LYS A 3 34.22 -42.90 2.34
N LEU A 4 34.53 -41.77 2.96
CA LEU A 4 33.57 -40.99 3.78
C LEU A 4 32.70 -40.17 2.82
N ILE A 5 31.39 -40.50 2.76
CA ILE A 5 30.41 -39.72 2.02
C ILE A 5 29.88 -38.64 2.98
N LEU A 6 30.31 -37.40 2.79
CA LEU A 6 29.72 -36.24 3.48
C LEU A 6 28.35 -35.95 2.82
N PHE A 7 27.27 -36.18 3.55
CA PHE A 7 25.95 -35.64 3.23
C PHE A 7 25.91 -34.17 3.66
N SER A 8 25.99 -33.24 2.72
CA SER A 8 25.71 -31.86 2.97
C SER A 8 24.18 -31.67 3.04
N LEU A 9 23.67 -31.51 4.26
CA LEU A 9 22.26 -31.13 4.51
C LEU A 9 22.13 -29.67 4.17
N SER A 10 21.69 -29.32 2.95
CA SER A 10 21.32 -27.98 2.59
C SER A 10 19.99 -27.66 3.28
N LEU A 11 20.05 -26.94 4.42
CA LEU A 11 18.87 -26.24 4.95
C LEU A 11 18.44 -25.21 3.90
N ALA A 12 17.40 -25.52 3.15
CA ALA A 12 16.67 -24.51 2.40
C ALA A 12 16.02 -23.56 3.41
N LEU A 13 16.69 -22.47 3.75
CA LEU A 13 16.04 -21.33 4.38
C LEU A 13 14.95 -20.87 3.42
N ASN A 14 13.70 -21.17 3.76
CA ASN A 14 12.56 -20.54 3.12
C ASN A 14 12.67 -19.03 3.40
N ALA A 15 13.31 -18.30 2.50
CA ALA A 15 13.34 -16.86 2.57
C ALA A 15 11.88 -16.39 2.49
N SER A 16 11.40 -15.82 3.57
CA SER A 16 10.08 -15.20 3.63
C SER A 16 10.00 -14.12 2.55
N ALA A 17 8.94 -14.11 1.76
CA ALA A 17 8.79 -13.10 0.72
C ALA A 17 8.62 -11.73 1.38
N ASP A 18 9.46 -10.76 1.00
CA ASP A 18 9.38 -9.38 1.46
C ASP A 18 8.06 -8.73 1.05
N TRP A 19 7.59 -7.78 1.87
CA TRP A 19 6.45 -6.91 1.59
C TRP A 19 6.92 -5.45 1.61
N PRO A 20 7.60 -4.98 0.55
CA PRO A 20 8.44 -3.78 0.60
C PRO A 20 7.70 -2.46 0.47
N GLN A 21 6.40 -2.46 0.20
CA GLN A 21 5.62 -1.24 -0.07
C GLN A 21 4.12 -1.45 0.13
N PHE A 22 3.34 -0.38 0.02
CA PHE A 22 1.87 -0.44 -0.01
C PHE A 22 1.39 -1.47 -1.03
N ARG A 23 0.57 -2.44 -0.58
CA ARG A 23 0.02 -3.55 -1.37
C ARG A 23 1.07 -4.53 -1.90
N GLY A 24 2.23 -4.60 -1.24
CA GLY A 24 3.24 -5.63 -1.46
C GLY A 24 4.14 -5.42 -2.68
N PRO A 25 4.93 -6.43 -3.04
CA PRO A 25 6.01 -6.30 -4.02
C PRO A 25 5.55 -5.84 -5.40
N GLN A 26 4.34 -6.19 -5.81
CA GLN A 26 3.75 -5.78 -7.09
C GLN A 26 2.75 -4.62 -6.95
N GLY A 27 2.53 -4.07 -5.74
CA GLY A 27 1.57 -3.00 -5.50
C GLY A 27 0.11 -3.38 -5.80
N ASN A 28 -0.24 -4.66 -5.78
CA ASN A 28 -1.57 -5.17 -6.15
C ASN A 28 -2.31 -5.92 -5.04
N GLY A 29 -1.68 -6.10 -3.85
CA GLY A 29 -2.29 -6.76 -2.70
C GLY A 29 -2.34 -8.30 -2.80
N VAL A 30 -1.64 -8.88 -3.77
CA VAL A 30 -1.62 -10.34 -3.97
C VAL A 30 -0.32 -10.92 -3.43
N THR A 31 -0.41 -12.03 -2.68
CA THR A 31 0.74 -12.79 -2.22
C THR A 31 0.75 -14.20 -2.78
N THR A 32 1.95 -14.73 -2.98
CA THR A 32 2.18 -16.15 -3.28
C THR A 32 2.27 -17.02 -2.03
N ASP A 33 2.25 -16.41 -0.84
CA ASP A 33 2.29 -17.13 0.45
C ASP A 33 0.97 -17.90 0.67
N LYS A 34 1.08 -19.22 0.71
CA LYS A 34 -0.08 -20.14 0.88
C LYS A 34 -0.34 -20.52 2.33
N ASN A 35 0.49 -20.03 3.28
CA ASN A 35 0.47 -20.48 4.66
C ASN A 35 -0.35 -19.59 5.60
N LEU A 36 -1.05 -18.58 5.10
CA LEU A 36 -1.88 -17.71 5.92
C LEU A 36 -3.01 -18.48 6.62
N PRO A 37 -3.40 -18.08 7.85
CA PRO A 37 -4.48 -18.72 8.58
C PRO A 37 -5.83 -18.45 7.89
N VAL A 38 -6.59 -19.48 7.56
CA VAL A 38 -7.94 -19.39 7.00
C VAL A 38 -8.97 -19.47 8.12
N THR A 39 -8.84 -20.49 8.99
CA THR A 39 -9.63 -20.57 10.22
C THR A 39 -8.96 -19.70 11.28
N LEU A 40 -9.65 -18.64 11.69
CA LEU A 40 -9.17 -17.69 12.68
C LEU A 40 -9.73 -18.00 14.06
N SER A 41 -8.91 -17.82 15.07
CA SER A 41 -9.26 -17.92 16.49
C SER A 41 -8.42 -16.92 17.31
N PRO A 42 -8.70 -16.70 18.58
CA PRO A 42 -7.83 -15.90 19.45
C PRO A 42 -6.37 -16.38 19.46
N LYS A 43 -6.10 -17.67 19.26
CA LYS A 43 -4.75 -18.24 19.17
C LYS A 43 -4.01 -17.84 17.88
N SER A 44 -4.73 -17.33 16.87
CA SER A 44 -4.13 -16.82 15.64
C SER A 44 -3.42 -15.47 15.85
N LEU A 45 -3.77 -14.72 16.90
CA LEU A 45 -3.03 -13.54 17.33
C LEU A 45 -1.75 -14.00 18.06
N LYS A 46 -0.60 -13.85 17.39
CA LYS A 46 0.68 -14.31 17.94
C LYS A 46 1.31 -13.29 18.89
N TRP A 47 1.22 -12.02 18.53
CA TRP A 47 1.66 -10.90 19.35
C TRP A 47 0.95 -9.60 18.94
N SER A 48 0.93 -8.65 19.86
CA SER A 48 0.58 -7.25 19.60
C SER A 48 1.54 -6.33 20.33
N VAL A 49 1.88 -5.20 19.71
CA VAL A 49 2.81 -4.19 20.24
C VAL A 49 2.11 -2.84 20.23
N GLU A 50 2.16 -2.13 21.37
CA GLU A 50 1.72 -0.75 21.47
C GLU A 50 2.68 0.16 20.71
N LEU A 51 2.13 1.11 19.95
CA LEU A 51 2.89 2.12 19.22
C LEU A 51 2.81 3.46 19.95
N PRO A 52 3.86 4.29 19.89
CA PRO A 52 3.93 5.54 20.67
C PRO A 52 2.98 6.63 20.17
N GLY A 53 2.26 6.39 19.07
CA GLY A 53 1.38 7.37 18.49
C GLY A 53 0.48 6.81 17.41
N ARG A 54 -0.33 7.70 16.87
CA ARG A 54 -1.30 7.41 15.83
C ARG A 54 -0.62 7.20 14.48
N GLY A 55 -1.19 6.36 13.64
CA GLY A 55 -0.87 6.26 12.23
C GLY A 55 -1.80 5.28 11.53
N LEU A 56 -1.89 5.42 10.22
CA LEU A 56 -2.77 4.63 9.37
C LEU A 56 -2.00 3.95 8.24
N SER A 57 -0.66 4.02 8.31
CA SER A 57 0.19 3.33 7.34
C SER A 57 0.01 1.82 7.43
N GLY A 58 0.13 1.13 6.32
CA GLY A 58 0.45 -0.29 6.36
C GLY A 58 1.85 -0.52 6.93
N ALA A 59 2.13 -1.75 7.36
CA ALA A 59 3.50 -2.17 7.62
C ALA A 59 4.21 -2.52 6.30
N ILE A 60 5.55 -2.43 6.30
CA ILE A 60 6.39 -3.17 5.35
C ILE A 60 7.16 -4.25 6.10
N VAL A 61 7.50 -5.35 5.41
CA VAL A 61 8.26 -6.45 5.98
C VAL A 61 9.46 -6.72 5.10
N MET A 62 10.65 -6.72 5.73
CA MET A 62 11.95 -6.94 5.08
C MET A 62 12.68 -8.01 5.87
N GLY A 63 12.64 -9.25 5.39
CA GLY A 63 13.15 -10.40 6.14
C GLY A 63 12.41 -10.59 7.46
N ASP A 64 13.12 -10.46 8.57
CA ASP A 64 12.61 -10.54 9.95
C ASP A 64 12.21 -9.18 10.56
N LYS A 65 12.31 -8.11 9.80
CA LYS A 65 12.04 -6.73 10.23
C LYS A 65 10.66 -6.28 9.75
N VAL A 66 9.80 -5.85 10.67
CA VAL A 66 8.50 -5.23 10.39
C VAL A 66 8.61 -3.76 10.70
N ILE A 67 8.39 -2.90 9.70
CA ILE A 67 8.60 -1.46 9.82
C ILE A 67 7.28 -0.73 9.63
N VAL A 68 6.97 0.18 10.56
CA VAL A 68 5.79 1.04 10.54
C VAL A 68 6.16 2.48 10.84
N THR A 69 5.29 3.40 10.43
CA THR A 69 5.38 4.82 10.79
C THR A 69 4.27 5.19 11.77
N CYS A 70 4.51 6.14 12.66
CA CYS A 70 3.45 6.78 13.44
C CYS A 70 3.80 8.25 13.74
N SER A 71 2.83 8.98 14.27
CA SER A 71 2.99 10.37 14.69
C SER A 71 2.39 10.54 16.08
N SER A 72 3.04 11.31 16.94
CA SER A 72 2.64 11.51 18.33
C SER A 72 2.66 12.98 18.77
N GLY A 73 2.17 13.22 19.98
CA GLY A 73 1.97 14.53 20.54
C GLY A 73 0.58 15.10 20.19
N PRO A 74 0.14 16.18 20.86
CA PRO A 74 -1.20 16.74 20.71
C PRO A 74 -1.54 17.12 19.26
N THR A 75 -0.56 17.59 18.53
CA THR A 75 -0.68 18.01 17.11
C THR A 75 0.04 17.08 16.15
N GLN A 76 0.41 15.87 16.59
CA GLN A 76 1.10 14.85 15.77
C GLN A 76 2.45 15.34 15.16
N THR A 77 3.16 16.22 15.86
CA THR A 77 4.42 16.82 15.36
C THR A 77 5.65 15.95 15.54
N ARG A 78 5.56 14.87 16.33
CA ARG A 78 6.64 13.88 16.47
C ARG A 78 6.41 12.75 15.49
N LEU A 79 7.32 12.60 14.55
CA LEU A 79 7.27 11.60 13.49
C LEU A 79 8.15 10.41 13.88
N HIS A 80 7.64 9.19 13.75
CA HIS A 80 8.34 7.99 14.16
C HIS A 80 8.45 7.00 13.03
N VAL A 81 9.62 6.37 12.88
CA VAL A 81 9.82 5.14 12.14
C VAL A 81 10.25 4.07 13.13
N ILE A 82 9.54 2.95 13.16
CA ILE A 82 9.72 1.90 14.16
C ILE A 82 9.91 0.56 13.44
N CYS A 83 10.93 -0.16 13.81
CA CYS A 83 11.21 -1.51 13.37
C CYS A 83 11.04 -2.47 14.56
N VAL A 84 10.22 -3.49 14.35
CA VAL A 84 10.04 -4.58 15.31
C VAL A 84 10.39 -5.92 14.69
N SER A 85 10.74 -6.88 15.54
CA SER A 85 11.02 -8.25 15.13
C SER A 85 9.73 -8.94 14.64
N ALA A 86 9.78 -9.53 13.47
CA ALA A 86 8.68 -10.34 12.94
C ALA A 86 8.41 -11.58 13.83
N LYS A 87 9.40 -12.04 14.60
CA LYS A 87 9.29 -13.22 15.46
C LYS A 87 8.35 -12.96 16.64
N ASP A 88 8.62 -11.92 17.41
CA ASP A 88 8.03 -11.69 18.74
C ASP A 88 7.51 -10.26 18.98
N GLY A 89 7.67 -9.35 18.03
CA GLY A 89 7.23 -7.96 18.14
C GLY A 89 8.15 -7.06 18.97
N SER A 90 9.29 -7.57 19.47
CA SER A 90 10.27 -6.75 20.20
C SER A 90 10.82 -5.63 19.32
N THR A 91 11.02 -4.45 19.89
CA THR A 91 11.57 -3.31 19.15
C THR A 91 13.04 -3.55 18.82
N ILE A 92 13.39 -3.55 17.54
CA ILE A 92 14.76 -3.63 17.04
C ILE A 92 15.39 -2.23 17.07
N TRP A 93 14.70 -1.26 16.50
CA TRP A 93 15.09 0.16 16.56
C TRP A 93 13.88 1.07 16.43
N HIS A 94 14.03 2.32 16.91
CA HIS A 94 13.03 3.37 16.86
C HIS A 94 13.73 4.70 16.58
N ARG A 95 13.25 5.43 15.57
CA ARG A 95 13.73 6.76 15.19
C ARG A 95 12.60 7.77 15.33
N GLN A 96 12.92 8.93 15.86
CA GLN A 96 12.00 10.05 16.01
C GLN A 96 12.55 11.30 15.32
N PHE A 97 11.67 12.04 14.64
CA PHE A 97 11.94 13.29 13.96
C PHE A 97 10.86 14.30 14.33
N TRP A 98 11.17 15.59 14.15
CA TRP A 98 10.17 16.64 14.24
C TRP A 98 9.60 16.93 12.85
N ALA A 99 8.27 17.12 12.77
CA ALA A 99 7.62 17.58 11.55
C ALA A 99 8.09 18.99 11.20
N THR A 100 8.50 19.20 9.94
CA THR A 100 8.93 20.51 9.45
C THR A 100 7.78 21.30 8.82
N GLY A 101 6.72 20.60 8.40
CA GLY A 101 5.55 21.19 7.80
C GLY A 101 4.28 21.03 8.64
N ARG A 102 3.16 21.39 8.03
CA ARG A 102 1.84 21.38 8.69
C ARG A 102 1.37 19.97 9.00
N THR A 103 0.89 19.75 10.22
CA THR A 103 0.43 18.45 10.73
C THR A 103 -1.10 18.32 10.83
N MET A 104 -1.85 19.29 10.32
CA MET A 104 -3.31 19.20 10.28
C MET A 104 -3.75 18.08 9.35
N CYS A 105 -4.71 17.27 9.79
CA CYS A 105 -5.29 16.20 8.98
C CYS A 105 -6.75 15.91 9.41
N HIS A 106 -7.50 15.28 8.52
CA HIS A 106 -8.86 14.82 8.80
C HIS A 106 -8.86 13.72 9.88
N SER A 107 -9.94 13.57 10.65
CA SER A 107 -10.06 12.57 11.72
C SER A 107 -9.88 11.12 11.25
N LYS A 108 -10.21 10.80 10.00
CA LYS A 108 -9.99 9.49 9.36
C LYS A 108 -8.62 9.36 8.68
N THR A 109 -7.70 10.33 8.87
CA THR A 109 -6.30 10.21 8.46
C THR A 109 -5.35 10.52 9.62
N SER A 110 -4.05 10.53 9.39
CA SER A 110 -3.03 10.93 10.34
C SER A 110 -1.83 11.52 9.60
N VAL A 111 -0.94 12.19 10.32
CA VAL A 111 0.32 12.67 9.73
C VAL A 111 1.16 11.49 9.22
N ALA A 112 1.08 10.32 9.86
CA ALA A 112 1.73 9.08 9.45
C ALA A 112 0.74 8.13 8.73
N ALA A 113 -0.03 8.63 7.75
CA ALA A 113 -0.93 7.81 6.94
C ALA A 113 -0.23 7.09 5.76
N PRO A 114 0.76 7.67 5.06
CA PRO A 114 1.46 6.97 4.00
C PRO A 114 2.19 5.73 4.49
N THR A 115 2.04 4.61 3.78
CA THR A 115 2.83 3.40 4.03
C THR A 115 4.26 3.63 3.55
N PRO A 116 5.28 3.32 4.36
CA PRO A 116 6.67 3.42 3.91
C PRO A 116 6.96 2.45 2.77
N CYS A 117 8.08 2.64 2.07
CA CYS A 117 8.56 1.66 1.10
C CYS A 117 10.06 1.38 1.28
N SER A 118 10.52 0.25 0.72
CA SER A 118 11.92 -0.16 0.75
C SER A 118 12.37 -0.66 -0.62
N ASP A 119 13.64 -0.50 -0.92
CA ASP A 119 14.30 -1.09 -2.09
C ASP A 119 15.15 -2.33 -1.73
N GLY A 120 15.00 -2.84 -0.51
CA GLY A 120 15.79 -3.96 0.02
C GLY A 120 17.05 -3.53 0.78
N LYS A 121 17.42 -2.25 0.73
CA LYS A 121 18.58 -1.67 1.43
C LYS A 121 18.20 -0.46 2.26
N LEU A 122 17.35 0.39 1.72
CA LEU A 122 16.90 1.63 2.32
C LEU A 122 15.39 1.60 2.55
N VAL A 123 14.94 2.32 3.55
CA VAL A 123 13.55 2.53 3.93
C VAL A 123 13.22 4.01 3.73
N TYR A 124 12.10 4.28 3.06
CA TYR A 124 11.63 5.63 2.79
C TYR A 124 10.27 5.83 3.45
N ALA A 125 10.20 6.74 4.40
CA ALA A 125 8.99 7.15 5.09
C ALA A 125 8.58 8.55 4.64
N VAL A 126 7.32 8.70 4.24
CA VAL A 126 6.72 9.99 3.85
C VAL A 126 5.61 10.31 4.84
N TYR A 127 5.50 11.57 5.23
CA TYR A 127 4.49 12.04 6.16
C TYR A 127 3.62 13.13 5.53
N SER A 128 2.39 13.25 6.01
CA SER A 128 1.46 14.30 5.56
C SER A 128 1.95 15.72 5.85
N SER A 129 2.91 15.88 6.76
CA SER A 129 3.65 17.13 6.98
C SER A 129 4.64 17.48 5.86
N ASN A 130 4.70 16.66 4.80
CA ASN A 130 5.63 16.77 3.67
C ASN A 130 7.09 16.50 4.06
N ASP A 131 7.31 15.76 5.12
CA ASP A 131 8.63 15.25 5.48
C ASP A 131 8.89 13.92 4.79
N VAL A 132 10.09 13.74 4.28
CA VAL A 132 10.60 12.49 3.69
C VAL A 132 11.85 12.08 4.44
N VAL A 133 11.83 10.88 5.00
CA VAL A 133 12.94 10.31 5.78
C VAL A 133 13.46 9.08 5.06
N CYS A 134 14.77 8.97 4.90
CA CYS A 134 15.44 7.79 4.41
C CYS A 134 16.36 7.21 5.48
N LEU A 135 16.15 5.95 5.80
CA LEU A 135 16.95 5.17 6.75
C LEU A 135 17.54 3.94 6.03
N ASP A 136 18.60 3.35 6.56
CA ASP A 136 18.96 1.98 6.22
C ASP A 136 18.09 0.98 7.02
N LEU A 137 18.26 -0.33 6.78
CA LEU A 137 17.50 -1.35 7.49
C LEU A 137 17.88 -1.50 8.97
N ASP A 138 18.96 -0.88 9.40
CA ASP A 138 19.39 -0.83 10.81
C ASP A 138 18.96 0.47 11.50
N GLY A 139 18.19 1.30 10.77
CA GLY A 139 17.62 2.54 11.27
C GLY A 139 18.58 3.72 11.26
N ASN A 140 19.74 3.64 10.62
CA ASN A 140 20.64 4.78 10.50
C ASN A 140 20.12 5.78 9.47
N LEU A 141 20.08 7.06 9.86
CA LEU A 141 19.62 8.13 8.99
C LEU A 141 20.60 8.31 7.81
N GLN A 142 20.05 8.22 6.60
CA GLN A 142 20.78 8.50 5.37
C GLN A 142 20.56 9.94 4.92
N TRP A 143 19.30 10.36 4.88
CA TRP A 143 18.90 11.73 4.60
C TRP A 143 17.47 12.02 5.09
N LEU A 144 17.18 13.30 5.30
CA LEU A 144 15.85 13.83 5.63
C LEU A 144 15.60 15.09 4.82
N ARG A 145 14.40 15.26 4.30
CA ARG A 145 13.93 16.49 3.65
C ARG A 145 12.57 16.92 4.18
N GLY A 146 12.49 18.18 4.57
CA GLY A 146 11.23 18.90 4.74
C GLY A 146 10.87 19.59 3.43
N LEU A 147 9.97 18.99 2.63
CA LEU A 147 9.63 19.50 1.30
C LEU A 147 8.97 20.89 1.34
N THR A 148 8.42 21.30 2.48
CA THR A 148 7.86 22.65 2.66
C THR A 148 8.91 23.76 2.64
N ALA A 149 10.18 23.43 2.84
CA ALA A 149 11.29 24.39 2.65
C ALA A 149 11.47 24.75 1.17
N ASP A 150 11.22 23.80 0.27
CA ASP A 150 11.32 24.01 -1.17
C ASP A 150 9.98 24.43 -1.80
N TYR A 151 8.85 24.00 -1.22
CA TYR A 151 7.49 24.17 -1.74
C TYR A 151 6.57 24.71 -0.65
N ALA A 152 6.73 25.99 -0.33
CA ALA A 152 6.10 26.65 0.84
C ALA A 152 4.57 26.76 0.73
N ASN A 153 4.00 26.74 -0.48
CA ASN A 153 2.56 26.95 -0.70
C ASN A 153 1.72 25.67 -0.59
N VAL A 154 2.33 24.57 -0.17
CA VAL A 154 1.60 23.32 0.07
C VAL A 154 0.63 23.48 1.25
N SER A 155 -0.62 23.05 1.07
CA SER A 155 -1.65 23.10 2.10
C SER A 155 -2.40 21.76 2.19
N ASN A 156 -1.97 20.90 3.12
CA ASN A 156 -2.56 19.58 3.36
C ASN A 156 -3.61 19.63 4.49
N SER A 157 -4.64 20.48 4.37
CA SER A 157 -5.64 20.65 5.45
C SER A 157 -6.41 19.36 5.79
N LEU A 158 -6.57 18.46 4.83
CA LEU A 158 -7.21 17.15 5.03
C LEU A 158 -6.21 16.02 5.32
N GLY A 159 -4.91 16.31 5.27
CA GLY A 159 -3.85 15.32 5.34
C GLY A 159 -3.65 14.59 4.00
N MET A 160 -2.58 13.83 3.91
CA MET A 160 -2.17 13.08 2.73
C MET A 160 -1.89 11.63 3.13
N SER A 161 -2.29 10.67 2.29
CA SER A 161 -2.01 9.24 2.51
C SER A 161 -1.35 8.56 1.31
N SER A 162 -0.95 9.33 0.30
CA SER A 162 -0.22 8.79 -0.85
C SER A 162 1.09 8.16 -0.41
N SER A 163 1.20 6.84 -0.59
CA SER A 163 2.40 6.07 -0.23
C SER A 163 3.44 6.20 -1.34
N PRO A 164 4.74 6.39 -1.00
CA PRO A 164 5.80 6.46 -1.99
C PRO A 164 6.06 5.11 -2.63
N VAL A 165 6.66 5.11 -3.82
CA VAL A 165 7.16 3.91 -4.49
C VAL A 165 8.58 4.12 -4.99
N VAL A 166 9.36 3.04 -5.05
CA VAL A 166 10.69 3.05 -5.67
C VAL A 166 10.63 2.37 -7.04
N SER A 167 11.15 3.05 -8.06
CA SER A 167 11.30 2.46 -9.40
C SER A 167 12.69 2.78 -9.94
N GLY A 168 13.53 1.75 -10.07
CA GLY A 168 14.94 1.91 -10.43
C GLY A 168 15.73 2.70 -9.38
N GLY A 169 16.34 3.80 -9.79
CA GLY A 169 17.10 4.71 -8.91
C GLY A 169 16.29 5.86 -8.32
N THR A 170 14.97 5.86 -8.50
CA THR A 170 14.10 7.00 -8.16
C THR A 170 13.06 6.61 -7.12
N LEU A 171 12.95 7.42 -6.07
CA LEU A 171 11.83 7.44 -5.15
C LEU A 171 10.79 8.42 -5.70
N VAL A 172 9.57 7.94 -5.95
CA VAL A 172 8.45 8.76 -6.43
C VAL A 172 7.55 9.14 -5.27
N VAL A 173 7.39 10.43 -5.05
CA VAL A 173 6.57 11.01 -3.97
C VAL A 173 5.51 11.91 -4.60
N GLN A 174 4.23 11.60 -4.37
CA GLN A 174 3.09 12.36 -4.86
C GLN A 174 2.50 13.20 -3.72
N VAL A 175 2.41 14.51 -3.94
CA VAL A 175 1.84 15.49 -3.02
C VAL A 175 0.77 16.26 -3.77
N GLU A 176 -0.49 15.92 -3.54
CA GLU A 176 -1.64 16.57 -4.19
C GLU A 176 -2.63 17.09 -3.14
N ASN A 177 -2.96 18.38 -3.26
CA ASN A 177 -3.84 19.12 -2.36
C ASN A 177 -4.49 20.29 -3.11
N ASP A 178 -5.27 21.11 -2.42
CA ASP A 178 -6.02 22.22 -3.05
C ASP A 178 -5.14 23.42 -3.43
N SER A 179 -3.85 23.43 -3.08
CA SER A 179 -2.95 24.53 -3.39
C SER A 179 -1.77 24.08 -4.27
N GLU A 180 -0.53 24.08 -3.78
CA GLU A 180 0.63 23.65 -4.56
C GLU A 180 0.69 22.11 -4.61
N SER A 181 0.38 21.55 -5.78
CA SER A 181 0.34 20.12 -6.03
C SER A 181 1.43 19.69 -6.99
N TYR A 182 2.15 18.62 -6.63
CA TYR A 182 3.28 18.13 -7.42
C TYR A 182 3.53 16.64 -7.21
N THR A 183 4.29 16.04 -8.11
CA THR A 183 4.96 14.76 -7.91
C THR A 183 6.45 14.96 -8.09
N LEU A 184 7.24 14.40 -7.19
CA LEU A 184 8.70 14.42 -7.25
C LEU A 184 9.25 13.04 -7.58
N GLY A 185 10.27 13.00 -8.44
CA GLY A 185 11.21 11.90 -8.51
C GLY A 185 12.48 12.29 -7.78
N LEU A 186 12.77 11.64 -6.67
CA LEU A 186 13.96 11.90 -5.86
C LEU A 186 15.02 10.84 -6.14
N ALA A 187 16.29 11.25 -6.21
CA ALA A 187 17.41 10.32 -6.20
C ALA A 187 17.38 9.55 -4.86
N LYS A 188 17.15 8.25 -4.89
CA LYS A 188 16.89 7.43 -3.70
C LYS A 188 18.01 7.48 -2.65
N GLY A 189 19.27 7.66 -3.06
CA GLY A 189 20.41 7.70 -2.15
C GLY A 189 20.68 9.05 -1.50
N SER A 190 20.11 10.16 -2.04
CA SER A 190 20.41 11.52 -1.55
C SER A 190 19.19 12.39 -1.29
N GLY A 191 18.00 11.97 -1.76
CA GLY A 191 16.78 12.78 -1.66
C GLY A 191 16.75 13.99 -2.60
N ILE A 192 17.75 14.21 -3.45
CA ILE A 192 17.81 15.33 -4.40
C ILE A 192 16.81 15.11 -5.53
N ASN A 193 16.14 16.19 -5.97
CA ASN A 193 15.20 16.10 -7.09
C ASN A 193 15.93 15.68 -8.37
N ARG A 194 15.38 14.66 -9.02
CA ARG A 194 15.67 14.32 -10.41
C ARG A 194 14.73 15.09 -11.33
N TRP A 195 13.46 15.16 -10.92
CA TRP A 195 12.40 15.84 -11.65
C TRP A 195 11.28 16.27 -10.71
N ARG A 196 10.46 17.22 -11.17
CA ARG A 196 9.22 17.67 -10.57
C ARG A 196 8.15 17.85 -11.64
N LEU A 197 6.96 17.35 -11.37
CA LEU A 197 5.79 17.53 -12.21
C LEU A 197 4.70 18.29 -11.46
N ASN A 198 4.11 19.30 -12.09
CA ASN A 198 2.90 19.93 -11.59
C ASN A 198 1.74 18.97 -11.67
N ARG A 199 0.91 18.96 -10.63
CA ARG A 199 -0.25 18.10 -10.55
C ARG A 199 -1.55 18.92 -10.40
N PRO A 200 -2.74 18.31 -10.63
CA PRO A 200 -3.99 19.00 -10.39
C PRO A 200 -4.11 19.50 -8.97
N LYS A 201 -4.59 20.74 -8.79
CA LYS A 201 -4.87 21.33 -7.47
C LYS A 201 -6.19 20.76 -6.96
N ALA A 202 -6.14 19.59 -6.38
CA ALA A 202 -7.26 18.89 -5.76
C ALA A 202 -6.71 17.86 -4.76
N ALA A 203 -7.40 17.67 -3.65
CA ALA A 203 -7.02 16.66 -2.67
C ALA A 203 -7.05 15.25 -3.30
N ASN A 204 -5.95 14.52 -3.12
CA ASN A 204 -5.77 13.19 -3.68
C ASN A 204 -4.97 12.30 -2.72
N TRP A 205 -5.53 11.17 -2.37
CA TRP A 205 -4.95 10.21 -1.42
C TRP A 205 -4.44 8.94 -2.11
N THR A 206 -4.56 8.85 -3.45
CA THR A 206 -4.09 7.68 -4.19
C THR A 206 -2.58 7.59 -4.19
N SER A 207 -2.07 6.37 -4.22
CA SER A 207 -0.64 6.09 -4.29
C SER A 207 -0.21 5.83 -5.73
N PRO A 208 1.00 6.24 -6.13
CA PRO A 208 1.61 5.83 -7.39
C PRO A 208 1.66 4.31 -7.53
N VAL A 209 1.57 3.81 -8.76
CA VAL A 209 1.63 2.38 -9.07
C VAL A 209 2.78 2.13 -10.04
N VAL A 210 3.71 1.26 -9.67
CA VAL A 210 4.77 0.82 -10.59
C VAL A 210 4.15 -0.14 -11.60
N LEU A 211 4.04 0.29 -12.86
CA LEU A 211 3.48 -0.51 -13.96
C LEU A 211 4.48 -1.56 -14.44
N ARG A 212 5.74 -1.15 -14.50
CA ARG A 212 6.93 -1.97 -14.77
C ARG A 212 8.17 -1.18 -14.33
N LYS A 213 9.33 -1.82 -14.29
CA LYS A 213 10.60 -1.14 -13.96
C LYS A 213 10.77 0.10 -14.85
N GLY A 214 10.93 1.26 -14.23
CA GLY A 214 11.12 2.55 -14.89
C GLY A 214 9.83 3.25 -15.36
N LEU A 215 8.63 2.69 -15.17
CA LEU A 215 7.37 3.31 -15.54
C LEU A 215 6.39 3.32 -14.36
N VAL A 216 5.86 4.49 -14.01
CA VAL A 216 4.98 4.69 -12.85
C VAL A 216 3.70 5.39 -13.27
N ALA A 217 2.55 4.88 -12.87
CA ALA A 217 1.25 5.52 -13.03
C ALA A 217 0.97 6.45 -11.85
N LEU A 218 0.53 7.66 -12.14
CA LEU A 218 0.15 8.72 -11.21
C LEU A 218 -1.34 9.02 -11.43
N GLN A 219 -2.18 8.54 -10.52
CA GLN A 219 -3.63 8.76 -10.55
C GLN A 219 -3.99 10.12 -9.95
N SER A 220 -5.01 10.78 -10.49
CA SER A 220 -5.60 12.02 -9.96
C SER A 220 -7.07 12.14 -10.38
N SER A 221 -7.77 13.17 -9.93
CA SER A 221 -9.15 13.46 -10.38
C SER A 221 -9.29 13.64 -11.90
N LYS A 222 -8.20 13.93 -12.61
CA LYS A 222 -8.18 14.10 -14.07
C LYS A 222 -7.96 12.78 -14.83
N GLY A 223 -7.58 11.70 -14.14
CA GLY A 223 -7.29 10.42 -14.75
C GLY A 223 -5.95 9.85 -14.30
N VAL A 224 -5.22 9.21 -15.21
CA VAL A 224 -3.93 8.56 -14.91
C VAL A 224 -2.87 9.06 -15.89
N HIS A 225 -1.75 9.55 -15.36
CA HIS A 225 -0.56 9.86 -16.14
C HIS A 225 0.53 8.83 -15.84
N ALA A 226 1.02 8.14 -16.87
CA ALA A 226 2.21 7.31 -16.72
C ALA A 226 3.45 8.13 -17.07
N VAL A 227 4.47 8.03 -16.21
CA VAL A 227 5.72 8.77 -16.34
C VAL A 227 6.92 7.85 -16.24
N ARG A 228 7.99 8.18 -16.96
CA ARG A 228 9.28 7.51 -16.77
C ARG A 228 9.87 7.89 -15.42
N ALA A 229 10.18 6.92 -14.59
CA ALA A 229 10.67 7.17 -13.23
C ALA A 229 12.04 7.89 -13.22
N GLY A 230 12.85 7.75 -14.27
CA GLY A 230 14.19 8.31 -14.35
C GLY A 230 14.23 9.83 -14.50
N ASP A 231 13.32 10.38 -15.30
CA ASP A 231 13.32 11.79 -15.73
C ASP A 231 11.96 12.50 -15.65
N GLY A 232 10.89 11.79 -15.27
CA GLY A 232 9.54 12.33 -15.15
C GLY A 232 8.84 12.57 -16.48
N THR A 233 9.43 12.19 -17.62
CA THR A 233 8.80 12.38 -18.92
C THR A 233 7.51 11.57 -19.02
N LYS A 234 6.45 12.22 -19.54
CA LYS A 234 5.16 11.57 -19.74
C LYS A 234 5.28 10.50 -20.83
N ALA A 235 4.90 9.26 -20.49
CA ALA A 235 4.83 8.16 -21.44
C ALA A 235 3.45 8.14 -22.11
N TRP A 236 2.37 8.23 -21.34
CA TRP A 236 1.00 8.29 -21.83
C TRP A 236 0.07 8.90 -20.77
N SER A 237 -1.16 9.24 -21.16
CA SER A 237 -2.23 9.63 -20.26
C SER A 237 -3.56 8.96 -20.61
N TYR A 238 -4.39 8.82 -19.58
CA TYR A 238 -5.82 8.50 -19.66
C TYR A 238 -6.55 9.61 -18.93
N ASP A 239 -7.29 10.45 -19.64
CA ASP A 239 -7.79 11.73 -19.16
C ASP A 239 -9.32 11.74 -18.92
N ASP A 240 -9.97 10.57 -18.79
CA ASP A 240 -11.42 10.43 -18.54
C ASP A 240 -11.78 10.39 -17.03
N GLY A 241 -10.96 11.04 -16.22
CA GLY A 241 -11.15 11.14 -14.78
C GLY A 241 -10.87 9.85 -14.02
N ALA A 242 -10.55 9.99 -12.73
CA ALA A 242 -10.42 8.87 -11.80
C ALA A 242 -10.77 9.29 -10.37
N SER A 243 -11.01 8.30 -9.49
CA SER A 243 -11.18 8.53 -8.06
C SER A 243 -9.90 9.06 -7.43
N THR A 244 -10.04 9.83 -6.35
CA THR A 244 -8.91 10.37 -5.58
C THR A 244 -8.66 9.62 -4.27
N ILE A 245 -9.35 8.51 -4.01
CA ILE A 245 -9.21 7.73 -2.76
C ILE A 245 -8.70 6.32 -3.04
N PRO A 246 -9.43 5.40 -3.69
CA PRO A 246 -8.89 4.08 -4.02
C PRO A 246 -7.85 4.19 -5.14
N SER A 247 -6.70 3.55 -4.95
CA SER A 247 -5.62 3.53 -5.95
C SER A 247 -5.88 2.49 -7.02
N SER A 248 -5.37 2.71 -8.23
CA SER A 248 -5.39 1.74 -9.33
C SER A 248 -4.67 0.44 -8.95
N ALA A 249 -5.05 -0.67 -9.60
CA ALA A 249 -4.40 -1.96 -9.46
C ALA A 249 -3.86 -2.43 -10.81
N ILE A 250 -2.68 -3.02 -10.83
CA ILE A 250 -2.12 -3.65 -12.03
C ILE A 250 -2.16 -5.16 -11.89
N PHE A 251 -2.59 -5.84 -12.95
CA PHE A 251 -2.56 -7.29 -13.03
C PHE A 251 -2.48 -7.73 -14.50
N ASP A 252 -1.51 -8.57 -14.84
CA ASP A 252 -1.34 -9.19 -16.16
C ASP A 252 -1.40 -8.18 -17.33
N GLY A 253 -0.65 -7.08 -17.22
CA GLY A 253 -0.58 -6.05 -18.25
C GLY A 253 -1.83 -5.15 -18.37
N VAL A 254 -2.81 -5.27 -17.48
CA VAL A 254 -4.00 -4.43 -17.43
C VAL A 254 -4.01 -3.58 -16.16
N LEU A 255 -4.24 -2.27 -16.32
CA LEU A 255 -4.42 -1.33 -15.20
C LEU A 255 -5.92 -1.15 -14.95
N TYR A 256 -6.36 -1.46 -13.73
CA TYR A 256 -7.73 -1.29 -13.28
C TYR A 256 -7.86 0.01 -12.51
N VAL A 257 -8.45 1.00 -13.14
CA VAL A 257 -8.55 2.37 -12.63
C VAL A 257 -9.91 2.56 -11.95
N PRO A 258 -9.95 2.90 -10.65
CA PRO A 258 -11.16 3.42 -10.04
C PRO A 258 -11.57 4.74 -10.70
N SER A 259 -12.71 4.73 -11.40
CA SER A 259 -13.23 5.89 -12.13
C SER A 259 -14.75 5.97 -11.94
N ARG A 260 -15.56 5.79 -12.98
CA ARG A 260 -17.01 5.58 -12.88
C ARG A 260 -17.32 4.10 -12.58
N GLY A 261 -16.87 3.62 -11.43
CA GLY A 261 -16.71 2.22 -11.09
C GLY A 261 -15.28 1.78 -11.34
N ILE A 262 -15.04 0.78 -12.19
CA ILE A 262 -13.69 0.38 -12.65
C ILE A 262 -13.59 0.52 -14.16
N THR A 263 -12.50 1.10 -14.62
CA THR A 263 -12.06 1.08 -16.03
C THR A 263 -10.84 0.17 -16.17
N ALA A 264 -10.87 -0.78 -17.07
CA ALA A 264 -9.73 -1.64 -17.42
C ALA A 264 -8.99 -1.10 -18.65
N LEU A 265 -7.70 -0.81 -18.46
CA LEU A 265 -6.82 -0.26 -19.48
C LEU A 265 -5.72 -1.27 -19.81
N GLU A 266 -5.71 -1.79 -21.03
CA GLU A 266 -4.65 -2.66 -21.53
C GLU A 266 -3.39 -1.85 -21.80
N LEU A 267 -2.29 -2.23 -21.15
CA LEU A 267 -1.01 -1.56 -21.30
C LEU A 267 -0.23 -2.18 -22.45
N ASN A 268 0.29 -1.34 -23.33
CA ASN A 268 1.12 -1.79 -24.44
C ASN A 268 2.42 -2.44 -23.94
N LYS A 269 2.83 -3.56 -24.56
CA LYS A 269 4.03 -4.32 -24.19
C LYS A 269 5.35 -3.66 -24.59
N GLY A 270 5.33 -2.71 -25.55
CA GLY A 270 6.51 -2.01 -26.06
C GLY A 270 6.87 -0.74 -25.30
N ASP A 271 7.80 0.05 -25.82
CA ASP A 271 8.12 1.40 -25.34
C ASP A 271 6.93 2.32 -25.60
N ALA A 272 6.16 2.51 -24.56
CA ALA A 272 4.79 2.93 -24.65
C ALA A 272 4.67 4.47 -24.58
N ALA A 273 4.83 5.12 -25.72
CA ALA A 273 4.26 6.45 -25.94
C ALA A 273 2.76 6.39 -26.30
N ASN A 274 2.18 5.20 -26.39
CA ASN A 274 0.80 5.02 -26.84
C ASN A 274 -0.16 4.97 -25.66
N THR A 275 -1.23 5.76 -25.74
CA THR A 275 -2.36 5.70 -24.82
C THR A 275 -2.87 4.27 -24.69
N PRO A 276 -3.08 3.75 -23.47
CA PRO A 276 -3.56 2.39 -23.27
C PRO A 276 -4.97 2.23 -23.87
N LYS A 277 -5.27 1.04 -24.36
CA LYS A 277 -6.59 0.70 -24.89
C LYS A 277 -7.55 0.44 -23.74
N GLN A 278 -8.70 1.12 -23.73
CA GLN A 278 -9.78 0.75 -22.82
C GLN A 278 -10.41 -0.56 -23.28
N LEU A 279 -10.36 -1.58 -22.42
CA LEU A 279 -11.00 -2.87 -22.66
C LEU A 279 -12.49 -2.80 -22.30
N TRP A 280 -12.79 -2.30 -21.11
CA TRP A 280 -14.14 -2.11 -20.62
C TRP A 280 -14.19 -1.07 -19.50
N GLN A 281 -15.39 -0.57 -19.18
CA GLN A 281 -15.72 0.24 -18.00
C GLN A 281 -17.00 -0.30 -17.37
N SER A 282 -17.02 -0.44 -16.06
CA SER A 282 -18.15 -1.01 -15.34
C SER A 282 -18.49 -0.24 -14.08
N SER A 283 -19.62 0.43 -14.08
CA SER A 283 -20.18 1.10 -12.88
C SER A 283 -20.68 0.12 -11.82
N ARG A 284 -20.87 -1.15 -12.18
CA ARG A 284 -21.30 -2.21 -11.24
C ARG A 284 -20.17 -2.64 -10.30
N LEU A 285 -18.90 -2.38 -10.69
CA LEU A 285 -17.71 -2.62 -9.88
C LEU A 285 -17.28 -1.30 -9.23
N SER A 286 -17.94 -0.90 -8.15
CA SER A 286 -17.74 0.42 -7.54
C SER A 286 -17.02 0.29 -6.19
N PRO A 287 -15.68 0.55 -6.14
CA PRO A 287 -14.95 0.62 -4.88
C PRO A 287 -15.33 1.88 -4.11
N ALA A 288 -15.26 1.80 -2.77
CA ALA A 288 -15.36 2.97 -1.90
C ALA A 288 -13.97 3.52 -1.56
N THR A 289 -13.45 3.21 -0.38
CA THR A 289 -12.13 3.65 0.09
C THR A 289 -11.05 2.62 -0.21
N ALA A 290 -11.37 1.33 0.00
CA ALA A 290 -10.47 0.23 -0.31
C ALA A 290 -10.23 0.12 -1.82
N SER A 291 -8.97 -0.04 -2.21
CA SER A 291 -8.59 -0.20 -3.62
C SER A 291 -9.08 -1.53 -4.20
N PRO A 292 -9.32 -1.64 -5.50
CA PRO A 292 -9.68 -2.90 -6.14
C PRO A 292 -8.54 -3.92 -6.03
N ILE A 293 -8.92 -5.20 -6.02
CA ILE A 293 -8.02 -6.35 -6.08
C ILE A 293 -8.34 -7.15 -7.32
N VAL A 294 -7.30 -7.68 -7.97
CA VAL A 294 -7.47 -8.57 -9.14
C VAL A 294 -6.76 -9.88 -8.87
N MET A 295 -7.44 -10.98 -9.11
CA MET A 295 -6.91 -12.32 -8.94
C MET A 295 -7.55 -13.28 -9.95
N GLY A 296 -6.73 -14.03 -10.70
CA GLY A 296 -7.23 -14.93 -11.74
C GLY A 296 -8.12 -14.21 -12.74
N ASP A 297 -9.33 -14.67 -12.90
CA ASP A 297 -10.32 -14.11 -13.84
C ASP A 297 -11.31 -13.14 -13.18
N MET A 298 -11.03 -12.68 -11.97
CA MET A 298 -11.95 -11.84 -11.20
C MET A 298 -11.32 -10.53 -10.74
N VAL A 299 -12.15 -9.49 -10.75
CA VAL A 299 -11.90 -8.18 -10.12
C VAL A 299 -12.81 -8.02 -8.93
N PHE A 300 -12.25 -7.68 -7.77
CA PHE A 300 -12.99 -7.52 -6.52
C PHE A 300 -13.01 -6.06 -6.09
N THR A 301 -14.19 -5.58 -5.73
CA THR A 301 -14.40 -4.26 -5.13
C THR A 301 -15.29 -4.38 -3.89
N VAL A 302 -15.07 -3.55 -2.89
CA VAL A 302 -15.97 -3.42 -1.75
C VAL A 302 -16.49 -1.99 -1.70
N ASN A 303 -17.82 -1.85 -1.61
CA ASN A 303 -18.46 -0.54 -1.57
C ASN A 303 -18.62 -0.02 -0.13
N ARG A 304 -19.11 1.21 0.01
CA ARG A 304 -19.32 1.86 1.32
C ARG A 304 -20.26 1.09 2.25
N ALA A 305 -21.24 0.35 1.69
CA ALA A 305 -22.18 -0.46 2.45
C ALA A 305 -21.63 -1.84 2.87
N GLY A 306 -20.35 -2.14 2.58
CA GLY A 306 -19.73 -3.42 2.88
C GLY A 306 -20.11 -4.54 1.92
N VAL A 307 -20.63 -4.23 0.72
CA VAL A 307 -20.91 -5.24 -0.29
C VAL A 307 -19.65 -5.50 -1.10
N LEU A 308 -19.11 -6.71 -0.97
CA LEU A 308 -18.08 -7.27 -1.83
C LEU A 308 -18.70 -7.68 -3.15
N THR A 309 -18.17 -7.18 -4.24
CA THR A 309 -18.58 -7.50 -5.60
C THR A 309 -17.41 -8.17 -6.33
N ALA A 310 -17.64 -9.34 -6.92
CA ALA A 310 -16.76 -9.94 -7.90
C ALA A 310 -17.26 -9.64 -9.31
N GLY A 311 -16.38 -9.20 -10.18
CA GLY A 311 -16.65 -8.98 -11.58
C GLY A 311 -15.71 -9.79 -12.47
N SER A 312 -16.11 -10.04 -13.71
CA SER A 312 -15.28 -10.65 -14.73
C SER A 312 -14.09 -9.73 -15.07
N ARG A 313 -12.89 -10.27 -15.08
CA ARG A 313 -11.68 -9.55 -15.49
C ARG A 313 -11.69 -9.18 -16.96
N THR A 314 -12.31 -10.00 -17.80
CA THR A 314 -12.33 -9.83 -19.27
C THR A 314 -13.43 -8.89 -19.74
N GLU A 315 -14.59 -8.86 -19.05
CA GLU A 315 -15.77 -8.14 -19.53
C GLU A 315 -16.26 -7.03 -18.56
N GLY A 316 -15.82 -7.05 -17.31
CA GLY A 316 -16.25 -6.10 -16.29
C GLY A 316 -17.69 -6.30 -15.81
N ASN A 317 -18.39 -7.37 -16.23
CA ASN A 317 -19.72 -7.68 -15.73
C ASN A 317 -19.64 -8.24 -14.30
N ARG A 318 -20.69 -7.99 -13.52
CA ARG A 318 -20.81 -8.53 -12.17
C ARG A 318 -21.10 -10.03 -12.21
N LEU A 319 -20.27 -10.82 -11.52
CA LEU A 319 -20.44 -12.27 -11.36
C LEU A 319 -21.31 -12.60 -10.14
N TRP A 320 -20.95 -12.05 -8.98
CA TRP A 320 -21.67 -12.26 -7.72
C TRP A 320 -21.40 -11.14 -6.71
N GLN A 321 -22.16 -11.15 -5.61
CA GLN A 321 -21.99 -10.24 -4.49
C GLN A 321 -22.17 -10.97 -3.17
N THR A 322 -21.42 -10.55 -2.15
CA THR A 322 -21.51 -11.03 -0.77
C THR A 322 -21.45 -9.85 0.19
N ARG A 323 -22.29 -9.84 1.20
CA ARG A 323 -22.28 -8.82 2.24
C ARG A 323 -21.26 -9.14 3.32
N LEU A 324 -20.36 -8.19 3.59
CA LEU A 324 -19.41 -8.21 4.70
C LEU A 324 -19.84 -7.22 5.78
N LYS A 325 -19.30 -7.37 6.98
CA LYS A 325 -19.43 -6.38 8.05
C LYS A 325 -18.39 -5.28 7.82
N GLY A 326 -18.81 -4.13 7.30
CA GLY A 326 -17.99 -2.93 7.06
C GLY A 326 -18.16 -1.86 8.13
N PRO A 327 -17.72 -0.60 7.89
CA PRO A 327 -17.06 -0.13 6.67
C PRO A 327 -15.59 -0.57 6.53
N PHE A 328 -15.02 -0.36 5.32
CA PHE A 328 -13.64 -0.73 4.99
C PHE A 328 -12.85 0.46 4.42
N SER A 329 -11.77 0.82 5.08
CA SER A 329 -10.73 1.72 4.55
C SER A 329 -9.50 0.95 4.08
N ALA A 330 -9.12 -0.10 4.81
CA ALA A 330 -8.01 -0.97 4.45
C ALA A 330 -8.29 -1.70 3.13
N THR A 331 -7.32 -1.70 2.22
CA THR A 331 -7.34 -2.57 1.04
C THR A 331 -7.08 -4.01 1.49
N PRO A 332 -7.90 -4.99 1.08
CA PRO A 332 -7.69 -6.39 1.45
C PRO A 332 -6.43 -6.96 0.80
N VAL A 333 -5.99 -8.11 1.29
CA VAL A 333 -4.94 -8.91 0.64
C VAL A 333 -5.50 -10.23 0.16
N VAL A 334 -4.86 -10.79 -0.86
CA VAL A 334 -5.21 -12.08 -1.48
C VAL A 334 -4.09 -13.09 -1.24
N ALA A 335 -4.47 -14.28 -0.77
CA ALA A 335 -3.59 -15.45 -0.69
C ALA A 335 -4.32 -16.69 -1.23
N GLY A 336 -3.87 -17.20 -2.36
CA GLY A 336 -4.55 -18.30 -3.07
C GLY A 336 -5.99 -17.94 -3.41
N LYS A 337 -6.97 -18.67 -2.86
CA LYS A 337 -8.40 -18.44 -3.08
C LYS A 337 -9.10 -17.63 -1.98
N HIS A 338 -8.34 -16.99 -1.08
CA HIS A 338 -8.88 -16.27 0.06
C HIS A 338 -8.58 -14.78 0.00
N LEU A 339 -9.60 -13.97 0.30
CA LEU A 339 -9.50 -12.54 0.53
C LEU A 339 -9.55 -12.26 2.04
N TYR A 340 -8.63 -11.45 2.55
CA TYR A 340 -8.55 -11.07 3.95
C TYR A 340 -8.94 -9.60 4.09
N PHE A 341 -10.12 -9.36 4.65
CA PHE A 341 -10.67 -8.04 4.90
C PHE A 341 -10.50 -7.62 6.35
N PHE A 342 -10.21 -6.35 6.56
CA PHE A 342 -10.08 -5.72 7.87
C PHE A 342 -11.02 -4.52 7.91
N ASN A 343 -12.09 -4.58 8.71
CA ASN A 343 -13.00 -3.46 8.79
C ASN A 343 -12.50 -2.38 9.78
N GLU A 344 -13.11 -1.19 9.71
CA GLU A 344 -12.70 -0.06 10.55
C GLU A 344 -12.89 -0.29 12.06
N ALA A 345 -13.71 -1.25 12.47
CA ALA A 345 -13.90 -1.63 13.87
C ALA A 345 -12.91 -2.71 14.37
N GLY A 346 -12.03 -3.22 13.50
CA GLY A 346 -11.03 -4.23 13.86
C GLY A 346 -11.48 -5.68 13.65
N LEU A 347 -12.59 -5.92 12.96
CA LEU A 347 -13.01 -7.28 12.57
C LEU A 347 -12.24 -7.73 11.32
N VAL A 348 -11.52 -8.82 11.44
CA VAL A 348 -10.94 -9.56 10.33
C VAL A 348 -11.99 -10.51 9.75
N GLN A 349 -12.14 -10.56 8.43
CA GLN A 349 -13.03 -11.48 7.73
C GLN A 349 -12.26 -12.14 6.59
N VAL A 350 -12.17 -13.47 6.62
CA VAL A 350 -11.57 -14.27 5.54
C VAL A 350 -12.69 -14.78 4.64
N VAL A 351 -12.59 -14.48 3.34
CA VAL A 351 -13.59 -14.85 2.34
C VAL A 351 -12.97 -15.83 1.35
N ASP A 352 -13.52 -17.04 1.26
CA ASP A 352 -13.22 -17.99 0.19
C ASP A 352 -13.99 -17.57 -1.07
N VAL A 353 -13.28 -17.38 -2.18
CA VAL A 353 -13.82 -16.90 -3.46
C VAL A 353 -13.69 -17.95 -4.58
N SER A 354 -13.44 -19.20 -4.24
CA SER A 354 -13.31 -20.29 -5.22
C SER A 354 -14.65 -20.79 -5.78
N GLY A 355 -15.76 -20.45 -5.11
CA GLY A 355 -17.10 -20.89 -5.50
C GLY A 355 -17.83 -19.89 -6.41
N LYS A 356 -19.13 -20.16 -6.62
CA LYS A 356 -20.04 -19.28 -7.36
C LYS A 356 -20.45 -18.02 -6.59
N GLU A 357 -20.02 -17.89 -5.34
CA GLU A 357 -20.22 -16.76 -4.43
C GLU A 357 -19.08 -16.70 -3.40
N GLY A 358 -18.87 -15.56 -2.78
CA GLY A 358 -17.90 -15.43 -1.69
C GLY A 358 -18.48 -15.95 -0.37
N LYS A 359 -17.74 -16.81 0.34
CA LYS A 359 -18.13 -17.36 1.65
C LYS A 359 -17.19 -16.88 2.74
N ILE A 360 -17.72 -16.31 3.82
CA ILE A 360 -16.93 -15.98 5.00
C ILE A 360 -16.59 -17.31 5.70
N VAL A 361 -15.29 -17.64 5.78
CA VAL A 361 -14.77 -18.89 6.33
C VAL A 361 -13.99 -18.71 7.63
N GLY A 362 -13.67 -17.46 8.00
CA GLY A 362 -12.99 -17.15 9.24
C GLY A 362 -13.22 -15.71 9.68
N THR A 363 -13.30 -15.50 10.99
CA THR A 363 -13.38 -14.15 11.59
C THR A 363 -12.53 -14.06 12.84
N LEU A 364 -11.99 -12.84 13.11
CA LEU A 364 -11.22 -12.54 14.32
C LEU A 364 -11.43 -11.07 14.70
N GLU A 365 -11.73 -10.79 15.96
CA GLU A 365 -11.82 -9.43 16.51
C GLU A 365 -10.47 -8.98 17.05
N LEU A 366 -9.89 -7.92 16.48
CA LEU A 366 -8.67 -7.27 16.99
C LEU A 366 -8.98 -6.13 17.95
N LYS A 367 -10.25 -5.69 18.02
CA LYS A 367 -10.78 -4.70 18.99
C LYS A 367 -10.04 -3.36 18.98
N ASP A 368 -9.59 -2.91 17.82
CA ASP A 368 -8.98 -1.61 17.63
C ASP A 368 -9.29 -1.08 16.22
N GLN A 369 -9.26 0.24 16.02
CA GLN A 369 -9.57 0.84 14.73
C GLN A 369 -8.50 0.54 13.69
N ILE A 370 -8.89 -0.10 12.58
CA ILE A 370 -8.00 -0.47 11.48
C ILE A 370 -8.41 0.30 10.21
N LEU A 371 -7.52 1.17 9.75
CA LEU A 371 -7.68 1.91 8.50
C LEU A 371 -6.54 1.60 7.51
N GLY A 372 -5.39 1.14 8.02
CA GLY A 372 -4.22 0.75 7.24
C GLY A 372 -4.36 -0.63 6.60
N SER A 373 -3.82 -0.78 5.40
CA SER A 373 -3.81 -2.07 4.69
C SER A 373 -2.77 -3.01 5.30
N PRO A 374 -3.05 -4.32 5.40
CA PRO A 374 -2.13 -5.29 5.98
C PRO A 374 -0.91 -5.56 5.10
N ALA A 375 0.16 -6.05 5.72
CA ALA A 375 1.29 -6.67 5.07
C ALA A 375 1.26 -8.19 5.25
N VAL A 376 1.91 -8.92 4.35
CA VAL A 376 2.01 -10.39 4.40
C VAL A 376 3.46 -10.81 4.25
N SER A 377 3.91 -11.70 5.14
CA SER A 377 5.21 -12.33 5.01
C SER A 377 5.30 -13.54 5.95
N GLY A 378 5.91 -14.64 5.50
CA GLY A 378 6.20 -15.82 6.32
C GLY A 378 4.98 -16.49 6.94
N GLY A 379 3.88 -16.59 6.23
CA GLY A 379 2.63 -17.19 6.73
C GLY A 379 1.88 -16.32 7.72
N ALA A 380 2.23 -15.04 7.85
CA ALA A 380 1.63 -14.11 8.77
C ALA A 380 1.07 -12.86 8.09
N LEU A 381 0.02 -12.32 8.69
CA LEU A 381 -0.52 -10.98 8.41
C LEU A 381 0.02 -10.03 9.49
N TYR A 382 0.55 -8.89 9.06
CA TYR A 382 0.95 -7.80 9.95
C TYR A 382 -0.04 -6.66 9.76
N VAL A 383 -0.80 -6.39 10.80
CA VAL A 383 -1.96 -5.49 10.77
C VAL A 383 -1.71 -4.33 11.70
N ARG A 384 -1.77 -3.12 11.17
CA ARG A 384 -1.64 -1.92 11.98
C ARG A 384 -3.00 -1.30 12.25
N SER A 385 -3.27 -1.07 13.52
CA SER A 385 -4.39 -0.25 14.00
C SER A 385 -3.93 1.17 14.34
N ASN A 386 -4.82 1.99 14.88
CA ASN A 386 -4.44 3.34 15.34
C ASN A 386 -3.29 3.32 16.37
N ALA A 387 -3.33 2.37 17.31
CA ALA A 387 -2.41 2.34 18.46
C ALA A 387 -1.46 1.14 18.46
N LYS A 388 -1.75 0.09 17.70
CA LYS A 388 -1.04 -1.20 17.80
C LYS A 388 -0.59 -1.74 16.45
N LEU A 389 0.38 -2.62 16.53
CA LEU A 389 0.75 -3.53 15.46
C LEU A 389 0.48 -4.97 15.91
N PHE A 390 -0.20 -5.75 15.09
CA PHE A 390 -0.57 -7.14 15.36
C PHE A 390 0.11 -8.08 14.36
N LYS A 391 0.48 -9.28 14.84
CA LYS A 391 0.80 -10.42 13.99
C LYS A 391 -0.28 -11.48 14.10
N VAL A 392 -0.88 -11.83 12.97
CA VAL A 392 -1.89 -12.90 12.86
C VAL A 392 -1.32 -14.01 11.99
N ALA A 393 -1.20 -15.23 12.54
CA ALA A 393 -0.64 -16.40 11.88
C ALA A 393 -1.34 -17.69 12.35
N LYS A 394 -0.97 -18.85 11.77
CA LYS A 394 -1.43 -20.18 12.22
C LYS A 394 -0.96 -20.51 13.61
#